data_ef78365a3b818ae4717d8b55e37f909f
#
_entry.id   ef78365a3b818ae4717d8b55e37f909f
#
_cell.length_a   1.000
_cell.length_b   1.000
_cell.length_c   1.000
_cell.angle_alpha   90.00
_cell.angle_beta   90.00
_cell.angle_gamma   90.00
#
_symmetry.space_group_name_H-M   'P 1'
#
loop_
_entity.id
_entity.type
_entity.pdbx_description
1 polymer ?
#
loop_
_entity_poly.entity_id
_entity_poly.type
_entity_poly.pdbx_seq_one_letter_code
_entity_poly.pdbx_strand_id
1 'polypeptide(L)'
;MLTVLGYAALSICAPGPRDNCIVDGDTFWIAGEKVRIADIDAPEIIGRCLYESRLAIASRDRLRQLLNSGEFKLHREGQDRYRRTLAVVTIDGYSVGGMLVSEGLARPWTGRREPWC
;
A
#
# COMPACT_ATOMS: atom_id res chain seq x y z
N MET A 1 12.21 -10.69 -8.13
CA MET A 1 12.83 -9.73 -9.08
C MET A 1 12.62 -8.31 -8.57
N LEU A 2 13.65 -7.51 -8.64
CA LEU A 2 13.63 -6.13 -8.18
C LEU A 2 13.26 -5.20 -9.35
N THR A 3 12.26 -4.35 -9.15
CA THR A 3 11.85 -3.34 -10.14
C THR A 3 12.01 -1.96 -9.52
N VAL A 4 12.71 -1.08 -10.22
CA VAL A 4 12.82 0.32 -9.81
C VAL A 4 11.77 1.12 -10.56
N LEU A 5 10.93 1.83 -9.80
CA LEU A 5 9.84 2.65 -10.32
C LEU A 5 9.92 4.01 -9.64
N GLY A 6 9.86 5.09 -10.39
CA GLY A 6 10.18 6.33 -9.73
C GLY A 6 9.62 7.61 -10.28
N TYR A 7 9.00 7.61 -11.42
CA TYR A 7 8.57 8.87 -12.01
C TYR A 7 7.13 8.90 -12.47
N ALA A 8 6.41 7.81 -12.37
CA ALA A 8 4.98 7.85 -12.65
C ALA A 8 4.30 8.45 -11.42
N ALA A 9 3.66 9.59 -11.56
CA ALA A 9 2.86 10.16 -10.48
C ALA A 9 1.67 9.24 -10.21
N LEU A 10 1.55 8.77 -8.96
CA LEU A 10 0.43 7.96 -8.53
C LEU A 10 -0.66 8.88 -7.96
N SER A 11 -1.88 8.69 -8.45
CA SER A 11 -3.09 9.36 -7.94
C SER A 11 -3.88 8.39 -7.07
N ILE A 12 -4.96 8.84 -6.46
CA ILE A 12 -5.94 7.96 -5.83
C ILE A 12 -6.73 7.28 -6.95
N CYS A 13 -6.98 5.98 -6.85
CA CYS A 13 -7.71 5.25 -7.87
C CYS A 13 -9.13 5.78 -8.03
N ALA A 14 -9.54 5.96 -9.28
CA ALA A 14 -10.89 6.34 -9.66
C ALA A 14 -11.61 5.15 -10.33
N PRO A 15 -12.92 5.21 -10.53
CA PRO A 15 -13.61 4.20 -11.34
C PRO A 15 -13.02 4.08 -12.75
N GLY A 16 -12.98 2.86 -13.27
CA GLY A 16 -12.44 2.59 -14.61
C GLY A 16 -11.10 1.84 -14.57
N PRO A 17 -10.38 1.79 -15.68
CA PRO A 17 -9.10 1.10 -15.75
C PRO A 17 -8.09 1.66 -14.74
N ARG A 18 -7.32 0.76 -14.14
CA ARG A 18 -6.34 1.12 -13.11
C ARG A 18 -4.95 0.77 -13.59
N ASP A 19 -4.06 1.75 -13.55
CA ASP A 19 -2.70 1.60 -14.04
C ASP A 19 -1.67 2.07 -13.00
N ASN A 20 -1.76 3.33 -12.55
CA ASN A 20 -0.84 3.89 -11.56
C ASN A 20 -1.65 4.68 -10.54
N CYS A 21 -2.13 4.02 -9.48
CA CYS A 21 -2.98 4.66 -8.48
C CYS A 21 -2.97 3.90 -7.15
N ILE A 22 -3.36 4.60 -6.09
CA ILE A 22 -3.43 4.06 -4.74
C ILE A 22 -4.88 3.66 -4.43
N VAL A 23 -5.09 2.44 -3.95
CA VAL A 23 -6.40 1.94 -3.50
C VAL A 23 -6.62 2.30 -2.03
N ASP A 24 -5.71 1.88 -1.16
CA ASP A 24 -5.70 2.14 0.28
C ASP A 24 -4.25 2.04 0.79
N GLY A 25 -4.06 2.01 2.10
CA GLY A 25 -2.73 2.07 2.69
C GLY A 25 -1.82 0.87 2.44
N ASP A 26 -2.36 -0.24 1.94
CA ASP A 26 -1.56 -1.44 1.67
C ASP A 26 -1.74 -2.00 0.26
N THR A 27 -2.46 -1.28 -0.62
CA THR A 27 -2.73 -1.76 -1.98
C THR A 27 -2.65 -0.62 -2.99
N PHE A 28 -1.91 -0.85 -4.06
CA PHE A 28 -1.78 0.13 -5.14
C PHE A 28 -1.55 -0.58 -6.48
N TRP A 29 -1.73 0.18 -7.55
CA TRP A 29 -1.45 -0.27 -8.92
C TRP A 29 -0.25 0.48 -9.45
N ILE A 30 0.62 -0.22 -10.15
CA ILE A 30 1.76 0.36 -10.85
C ILE A 30 1.95 -0.37 -12.18
N ALA A 31 1.94 0.38 -13.28
CA ALA A 31 2.05 -0.17 -14.64
C ALA A 31 1.08 -1.33 -14.88
N GLY A 32 -0.15 -1.21 -14.38
CA GLY A 32 -1.19 -2.23 -14.52
C GLY A 32 -1.06 -3.45 -13.60
N GLU A 33 -0.07 -3.48 -12.74
CA GLU A 33 0.13 -4.55 -11.77
C GLU A 33 -0.47 -4.15 -10.41
N LYS A 34 -1.36 -4.97 -9.87
CA LYS A 34 -1.94 -4.73 -8.54
C LYS A 34 -1.01 -5.29 -7.46
N VAL A 35 -0.56 -4.43 -6.57
CA VAL A 35 0.41 -4.77 -5.53
C VAL A 35 -0.22 -4.67 -4.15
N ARG A 36 -0.08 -5.73 -3.36
CA ARG A 36 -0.39 -5.78 -1.94
C ARG A 36 0.92 -5.67 -1.16
N ILE A 37 1.05 -4.66 -0.34
CA ILE A 37 2.24 -4.51 0.51
C ILE A 37 2.24 -5.63 1.55
N ALA A 38 3.27 -6.48 1.51
CA ALA A 38 3.26 -7.78 2.17
C ALA A 38 3.46 -7.72 3.69
N ASP A 39 4.18 -6.72 4.18
CA ASP A 39 4.62 -6.67 5.57
C ASP A 39 3.68 -5.90 6.50
N ILE A 40 2.57 -5.39 5.98
CA ILE A 40 1.62 -4.61 6.79
C ILE A 40 0.17 -5.02 6.57
N ASP A 41 -0.69 -4.56 7.48
CA ASP A 41 -2.14 -4.51 7.35
C ASP A 41 -2.58 -3.07 7.56
N ALA A 42 -3.33 -2.52 6.59
CA ALA A 42 -3.86 -1.17 6.66
C ALA A 42 -5.37 -1.21 6.90
N PRO A 43 -5.93 -0.13 7.50
CA PRO A 43 -7.39 -0.05 7.67
C PRO A 43 -8.11 0.09 6.33
N GLU A 44 -9.37 -0.32 6.32
CA GLU A 44 -10.21 -0.33 5.13
C GLU A 44 -10.90 1.02 4.93
N ILE A 45 -10.96 1.50 3.68
CA ILE A 45 -11.67 2.74 3.33
C ILE A 45 -13.16 2.62 3.70
N ILE A 46 -13.79 1.50 3.32
CA ILE A 46 -15.14 1.17 3.79
C ILE A 46 -14.96 0.33 5.05
N GLY A 47 -14.68 1.00 6.15
CA GLY A 47 -14.38 0.37 7.43
C GLY A 47 -15.63 0.01 8.21
N ARG A 48 -15.44 -0.70 9.31
CA ARG A 48 -16.52 -1.12 10.20
C ARG A 48 -16.97 -0.03 11.15
N CYS A 49 -16.19 1.05 11.25
CA CYS A 49 -16.52 2.21 12.07
C CYS A 49 -15.87 3.45 11.46
N LEU A 50 -16.30 4.62 11.90
CA LEU A 50 -15.80 5.89 11.39
C LEU A 50 -14.30 6.06 11.64
N TYR A 51 -13.82 5.60 12.79
CA TYR A 51 -12.39 5.63 13.11
C TYR A 51 -11.57 4.90 12.04
N GLU A 52 -11.97 3.67 11.69
CA GLU A 52 -11.26 2.89 10.68
C GLU A 52 -11.26 3.59 9.32
N SER A 53 -12.41 4.08 8.88
CA SER A 53 -12.54 4.75 7.57
C SER A 53 -11.67 6.01 7.50
N ARG A 54 -11.63 6.79 8.56
CA ARG A 54 -10.80 8.00 8.62
C ARG A 54 -9.32 7.68 8.64
N LEU A 55 -8.92 6.67 9.42
CA LEU A 55 -7.54 6.23 9.46
C LEU A 55 -7.10 5.66 8.10
N ALA A 56 -8.00 4.96 7.42
CA ALA A 56 -7.73 4.40 6.08
C ALA A 56 -7.44 5.50 5.05
N ILE A 57 -8.20 6.60 5.10
CA ILE A 57 -7.95 7.74 4.21
C ILE A 57 -6.58 8.36 4.50
N ALA A 58 -6.23 8.55 5.78
CA ALA A 58 -4.92 9.08 6.16
C ALA A 58 -3.79 8.14 5.72
N SER A 59 -3.96 6.84 5.90
CA SER A 59 -3.00 5.81 5.49
C SER A 59 -2.81 5.80 3.97
N ARG A 60 -3.90 5.83 3.21
CA ARG A 60 -3.88 5.90 1.75
C ARG A 60 -3.14 7.14 1.26
N ASP A 61 -3.47 8.29 1.82
CA ASP A 61 -2.90 9.56 1.38
C ASP A 61 -1.41 9.63 1.72
N ARG A 62 -1.01 9.06 2.85
CA ARG A 62 0.40 8.99 3.23
C ARG A 62 1.18 8.04 2.32
N LEU A 63 0.61 6.88 1.98
CA LEU A 63 1.24 5.97 1.02
C LEU A 63 1.47 6.67 -0.31
N ARG A 64 0.49 7.43 -0.79
CA ARG A 64 0.64 8.20 -2.01
C ARG A 64 1.81 9.18 -1.93
N GLN A 65 1.94 9.91 -0.82
CA GLN A 65 3.06 10.83 -0.61
C GLN A 65 4.40 10.09 -0.65
N LEU A 66 4.50 8.97 0.04
CA LEU A 66 5.72 8.18 0.11
C LEU A 66 6.13 7.66 -1.27
N LEU A 67 5.19 7.05 -2.01
CA LEU A 67 5.50 6.48 -3.33
C LEU A 67 5.80 7.56 -4.36
N ASN A 68 5.33 8.79 -4.18
CA ASN A 68 5.63 9.91 -5.07
C ASN A 68 6.86 10.71 -4.63
N SER A 69 7.48 10.37 -3.51
CA SER A 69 8.62 11.13 -2.97
C SER A 69 9.94 10.82 -3.68
N GLY A 70 10.01 9.73 -4.44
CA GLY A 70 11.22 9.33 -5.13
C GLY A 70 11.08 7.92 -5.69
N GLU A 71 12.20 7.33 -6.06
CA GLU A 71 12.23 5.97 -6.57
C GLU A 71 11.93 4.96 -5.46
N PHE A 72 11.07 4.00 -5.75
CA PHE A 72 10.80 2.89 -4.85
C PHE A 72 11.08 1.57 -5.57
N LYS A 73 11.31 0.52 -4.78
CA LYS A 73 11.62 -0.81 -5.28
C LYS A 73 10.59 -1.79 -4.77
N LEU A 74 10.19 -2.71 -5.64
CA LEU A 74 9.32 -3.82 -5.28
C LEU A 74 10.15 -5.08 -5.10
N HIS A 75 10.08 -5.66 -3.90
CA HIS A 75 10.67 -6.96 -3.60
C HIS A 75 9.52 -7.98 -3.62
N ARG A 76 9.29 -8.57 -4.78
CA ARG A 76 8.14 -9.46 -5.00
C ARG A 76 8.35 -10.80 -4.29
N GLU A 77 7.28 -11.28 -3.65
CA GLU A 77 7.26 -12.52 -2.88
C GLU A 77 6.24 -13.53 -3.41
N GLY A 78 5.69 -13.30 -4.59
CA GLY A 78 4.67 -14.14 -5.18
C GLY A 78 3.32 -13.43 -5.26
N GLN A 79 2.25 -14.20 -5.35
CA GLN A 79 0.89 -13.67 -5.45
C GLN A 79 0.02 -14.22 -4.34
N ASP A 80 -0.98 -13.44 -3.93
CA ASP A 80 -2.01 -13.94 -3.03
C ASP A 80 -3.13 -14.66 -3.82
N ARG A 81 -4.13 -15.17 -3.11
CA ARG A 81 -5.26 -15.90 -3.73
C ARG A 81 -6.14 -15.01 -4.61
N TYR A 82 -6.00 -13.69 -4.52
CA TYR A 82 -6.73 -12.72 -5.33
C TYR A 82 -5.90 -12.21 -6.51
N ARG A 83 -4.76 -12.86 -6.79
CA ARG A 83 -3.81 -12.54 -7.86
C ARG A 83 -3.14 -11.16 -7.71
N ARG A 84 -3.15 -10.60 -6.50
CA ARG A 84 -2.34 -9.41 -6.21
C ARG A 84 -0.90 -9.86 -6.01
N THR A 85 0.05 -9.08 -6.53
CA THR A 85 1.47 -9.31 -6.25
C THR A 85 1.74 -8.94 -4.79
N LEU A 86 2.28 -9.88 -4.02
CA LEU A 86 2.77 -9.60 -2.69
C LEU A 86 4.19 -9.05 -2.79
N ALA A 87 4.44 -7.90 -2.20
CA ALA A 87 5.77 -7.29 -2.26
C ALA A 87 6.07 -6.48 -1.00
N VAL A 88 7.32 -6.52 -0.57
CA VAL A 88 7.85 -5.51 0.34
C VAL A 88 8.30 -4.33 -0.53
N VAL A 89 7.89 -3.13 -0.19
CA VAL A 89 8.21 -1.91 -0.94
C VAL A 89 9.24 -1.12 -0.15
N THR A 90 10.33 -0.72 -0.80
CA THR A 90 11.40 0.04 -0.13
C THR A 90 11.72 1.34 -0.85
N ILE A 91 12.12 2.34 -0.07
CA ILE A 91 12.71 3.59 -0.54
C ILE A 91 14.02 3.77 0.23
N ASP A 92 15.12 3.89 -0.49
CA ASP A 92 16.47 4.00 0.12
C ASP A 92 16.75 2.88 1.14
N GLY A 93 16.25 1.67 0.86
CA GLY A 93 16.42 0.51 1.73
C GLY A 93 15.46 0.41 2.91
N TYR A 94 14.59 1.41 3.12
CA TYR A 94 13.61 1.40 4.21
C TYR A 94 12.26 0.91 3.73
N SER A 95 11.61 0.05 4.52
CA SER A 95 10.26 -0.44 4.20
C SER A 95 9.25 0.71 4.27
N VAL A 96 8.52 0.91 3.18
CA VAL A 96 7.40 1.86 3.14
C VAL A 96 6.30 1.43 4.12
N GLY A 97 6.02 0.13 4.19
CA GLY A 97 5.09 -0.42 5.18
C GLY A 97 5.55 -0.11 6.61
N GLY A 98 6.84 -0.27 6.88
CA GLY A 98 7.42 0.07 8.18
C GLY A 98 7.27 1.54 8.54
N MET A 99 7.38 2.43 7.56
CA MET A 99 7.14 3.86 7.76
C MET A 99 5.70 4.13 8.17
N LEU A 100 4.73 3.51 7.50
CA LEU A 100 3.31 3.63 7.84
C LEU A 100 3.02 3.11 9.24
N VAL A 101 3.64 1.99 9.63
CA VAL A 101 3.51 1.43 10.98
C VAL A 101 4.05 2.42 12.02
N SER A 102 5.22 2.98 11.79
CA SER A 102 5.84 3.92 12.73
C SER A 102 5.01 5.20 12.91
N GLU A 103 4.22 5.57 11.93
CA GLU A 103 3.34 6.73 11.97
C GLU A 103 1.94 6.40 12.49
N GLY A 104 1.68 5.15 12.89
CA GLY A 104 0.37 4.73 13.39
C GLY A 104 -0.69 4.55 12.32
N LEU A 105 -0.29 4.44 11.06
CA LEU A 105 -1.21 4.38 9.91
C LEU A 105 -1.42 2.96 9.38
N ALA A 106 -0.69 1.99 9.91
CA ALA A 106 -0.80 0.58 9.57
C ALA A 106 -0.29 -0.25 10.76
N ARG A 107 -0.45 -1.54 10.67
CA ARG A 107 0.09 -2.52 11.63
C ARG A 107 1.00 -3.50 10.90
N PRO A 108 1.98 -4.11 11.59
CA PRO A 108 2.70 -5.23 11.01
C PRO A 108 1.74 -6.37 10.66
N TRP A 109 1.98 -7.05 9.55
CA TRP A 109 1.20 -8.22 9.18
C TRP A 109 1.62 -9.42 10.04
N THR A 110 0.67 -10.01 10.75
CA THR A 110 0.91 -11.13 11.68
C THR A 110 0.27 -12.45 11.20
N GLY A 111 -0.18 -12.48 9.94
CA GLY A 111 -0.82 -13.65 9.35
C GLY A 111 -2.35 -13.63 9.39
N ARG A 112 -2.93 -12.66 10.06
CA ARG A 112 -4.39 -12.47 10.11
C ARG A 112 -4.73 -11.01 10.32
N ARG A 113 -5.96 -10.65 9.95
CA ARG A 113 -6.47 -9.30 10.19
C ARG A 113 -6.96 -9.17 11.63
N GLU A 114 -6.61 -8.05 12.25
CA GLU A 114 -7.12 -7.65 13.55
C GLU A 114 -8.14 -6.51 13.38
N PRO A 115 -9.17 -6.44 14.25
CA PRO A 115 -10.13 -5.35 14.18
C PRO A 115 -9.48 -3.99 14.40
N TRP A 116 -9.98 -2.97 13.69
CA TRP A 116 -9.59 -1.58 13.86
C TRP A 116 -10.58 -0.79 14.73
N CYS A 117 -11.71 -1.41 15.05
CA CYS A 117 -12.77 -0.77 15.84
C CYS A 117 -12.88 -1.35 17.26
#